data_6cf88bc6153ce30dc522e8cd13e36c11
#
_entry.id   6cf88bc6153ce30dc522e8cd13e36c11
#
_cell.length_a   1.000
_cell.length_b   1.000
_cell.length_c   1.000
_cell.angle_alpha   90.00
_cell.angle_beta   90.00
_cell.angle_gamma   90.00
#
_symmetry.space_group_name_H-M   'P 1'
#
loop_
_entity.id
_entity.type
_entity.pdbx_description
1 polymer ?
#
loop_
_entity_poly.entity_id
_entity_poly.type
_entity_poly.pdbx_seq_one_letter_code
_entity_poly.pdbx_strand_id
1 'polypeptide(L)'
;LGFQPVAFRVQRAHQAWAQREAHALRRAVFCVEQGIFVGDDRDAIDDEAQLLVACTSVAGECDQVVGTVRIHQPEPGVWWGSRLAVHPAFRHVGRLGATLIQLAVSSANAQGAHTFHAHVQQANVPLFERLHWARLADVQLHGRPHAWMQADLTHYPPCHAPDWGWLTQASPQREAARAAHTTEAA
;
A
#
# COMPACT_ATOMS: atom_id res chain seq x y z
N LEU A 1 27.89 -7.81 3.67
CA LEU A 1 26.53 -8.32 3.88
C LEU A 1 25.72 -7.17 4.47
N GLY A 2 24.87 -6.52 3.65
CA GLY A 2 23.99 -5.46 4.12
C GLY A 2 22.91 -6.02 5.04
N PHE A 3 22.55 -5.27 6.09
CA PHE A 3 21.41 -5.59 6.96
C PHE A 3 20.14 -5.61 6.13
N GLN A 4 19.42 -6.73 6.14
CA GLN A 4 18.08 -6.81 5.55
C GLN A 4 17.04 -6.81 6.68
N PRO A 5 16.13 -5.84 6.69
CA PRO A 5 15.06 -5.82 7.66
C PRO A 5 14.18 -7.07 7.53
N VAL A 6 13.92 -7.73 8.63
CA VAL A 6 13.04 -8.92 8.69
C VAL A 6 11.68 -8.59 9.28
N ALA A 7 11.54 -7.44 9.92
CA ALA A 7 10.29 -6.98 10.51
C ALA A 7 9.89 -5.62 9.92
N PHE A 8 8.61 -5.46 9.70
CA PHE A 8 8.00 -4.24 9.16
C PHE A 8 6.80 -3.87 10.03
N ARG A 9 6.58 -2.57 10.19
CA ARG A 9 5.36 -2.04 10.79
C ARG A 9 4.52 -1.36 9.72
N VAL A 10 3.24 -1.66 9.70
CA VAL A 10 2.25 -1.00 8.83
C VAL A 10 1.28 -0.24 9.70
N GLN A 11 1.21 1.08 9.55
CA GLN A 11 0.45 1.97 10.44
C GLN A 11 0.03 3.25 9.72
N ARG A 12 -0.84 4.05 10.37
CA ARG A 12 -1.13 5.41 9.91
C ARG A 12 0.10 6.31 10.12
N ALA A 13 0.40 7.12 9.11
CA ALA A 13 1.49 8.10 9.17
C ALA A 13 1.07 9.33 9.99
N HIS A 14 1.09 9.24 11.32
CA HIS A 14 0.75 10.33 12.21
C HIS A 14 1.93 11.29 12.48
N GLN A 15 3.16 10.87 12.18
CA GLN A 15 4.36 11.67 12.37
C GLN A 15 4.74 12.39 11.07
N ALA A 16 5.14 13.66 11.17
CA ALA A 16 5.45 14.51 10.02
C ALA A 16 6.59 13.95 9.15
N TRP A 17 7.59 13.31 9.74
CA TRP A 17 8.67 12.69 8.99
C TRP A 17 8.18 11.52 8.12
N ALA A 18 7.30 10.68 8.65
CA ALA A 18 6.73 9.56 7.91
C ALA A 18 5.86 10.04 6.74
N GLN A 19 5.10 11.12 6.93
CA GLN A 19 4.34 11.75 5.86
C GLN A 19 5.25 12.30 4.75
N ARG A 20 6.35 12.97 5.11
CA ARG A 20 7.33 13.46 4.13
C ARG A 20 7.97 12.32 3.35
N GLU A 21 8.37 11.24 4.02
CA GLU A 21 8.94 10.07 3.34
C GLU A 21 7.93 9.35 2.45
N ALA A 22 6.67 9.25 2.88
CA ALA A 22 5.60 8.70 2.05
C ALA A 22 5.42 9.50 0.75
N HIS A 23 5.41 10.84 0.83
CA HIS A 23 5.34 11.69 -0.37
C HIS A 23 6.60 11.55 -1.25
N ALA A 24 7.78 11.45 -0.66
CA ALA A 24 9.02 11.23 -1.41
C ALA A 24 9.00 9.87 -2.14
N LEU A 25 8.53 8.81 -1.49
CA LEU A 25 8.36 7.50 -2.10
C LEU A 25 7.35 7.53 -3.25
N ARG A 26 6.21 8.18 -3.09
CA ARG A 26 5.20 8.36 -4.14
C ARG A 26 5.79 9.07 -5.35
N ARG A 27 6.53 10.15 -5.14
CA ARG A 27 7.21 10.87 -6.23
C ARG A 27 8.21 9.97 -6.95
N ALA A 28 9.00 9.21 -6.23
CA ALA A 28 9.97 8.28 -6.84
C ALA A 28 9.26 7.22 -7.70
N VAL A 29 8.15 6.67 -7.24
CA VAL A 29 7.41 5.64 -7.98
C VAL A 29 6.58 6.25 -9.11
N PHE A 30 5.72 7.23 -8.84
CA PHE A 30 4.74 7.69 -9.81
C PHE A 30 5.29 8.72 -10.81
N CYS A 31 6.25 9.55 -10.40
CA CYS A 31 6.83 10.55 -11.28
C CYS A 31 8.11 10.05 -11.97
N VAL A 32 9.04 9.44 -11.24
CA VAL A 32 10.35 9.03 -11.78
C VAL A 32 10.27 7.66 -12.45
N GLU A 33 9.82 6.62 -11.72
CA GLU A 33 9.81 5.26 -12.24
C GLU A 33 8.73 5.06 -13.31
N GLN A 34 7.49 5.47 -13.02
CA GLN A 34 6.34 5.22 -13.89
C GLN A 34 6.06 6.36 -14.88
N GLY A 35 6.52 7.57 -14.60
CA GLY A 35 6.31 8.74 -15.46
C GLY A 35 4.83 9.13 -15.62
N ILE A 36 3.96 8.79 -14.65
CA ILE A 36 2.53 9.12 -14.71
C ILE A 36 2.30 10.59 -14.46
N PHE A 37 3.02 11.17 -13.52
CA PHE A 37 2.93 12.58 -13.16
C PHE A 37 4.26 13.29 -13.41
N VAL A 38 4.18 14.60 -13.70
CA VAL A 38 5.34 15.47 -13.90
C VAL A 38 5.62 16.25 -12.61
N GLY A 39 6.78 16.08 -12.05
CA GLY A 39 7.25 16.80 -10.84
C GLY A 39 6.70 16.27 -9.54
N ASP A 40 5.39 16.27 -9.34
CA ASP A 40 4.73 15.79 -8.12
C ASP A 40 3.44 15.04 -8.46
N ASP A 41 3.07 14.08 -7.64
CA ASP A 41 1.82 13.32 -7.75
C ASP A 41 0.72 13.79 -6.78
N ARG A 42 1.01 14.82 -5.99
CA ARG A 42 0.06 15.39 -5.02
C ARG A 42 -1.09 16.10 -5.71
N ASP A 43 -2.26 15.99 -5.10
CA ASP A 43 -3.49 16.65 -5.54
C ASP A 43 -4.33 17.11 -4.32
N ALA A 44 -5.50 17.71 -4.56
CA ALA A 44 -6.36 18.21 -3.50
C ALA A 44 -6.85 17.13 -2.52
N ILE A 45 -6.86 15.86 -2.93
CA ILE A 45 -7.23 14.75 -2.03
C ILE A 45 -6.23 14.64 -0.87
N ASP A 46 -4.96 14.99 -1.08
CA ASP A 46 -3.92 14.90 -0.05
C ASP A 46 -4.18 15.83 1.16
N ASP A 47 -5.00 16.87 0.99
CA ASP A 47 -5.35 17.78 2.09
C ASP A 47 -6.34 17.13 3.09
N GLU A 48 -7.10 16.13 2.65
CA GLU A 48 -8.12 15.43 3.45
C GLU A 48 -7.79 13.96 3.71
N ALA A 49 -6.85 13.39 2.96
CA ALA A 49 -6.54 11.98 3.00
C ALA A 49 -5.79 11.56 4.26
N GLN A 50 -6.04 10.33 4.67
CA GLN A 50 -5.22 9.63 5.65
C GLN A 50 -4.12 8.85 4.92
N LEU A 51 -2.87 9.06 5.30
CA LEU A 51 -1.73 8.29 4.80
C LEU A 51 -1.47 7.10 5.70
N LEU A 52 -1.31 5.93 5.09
CA LEU A 52 -0.83 4.73 5.74
C LEU A 52 0.56 4.41 5.17
N VAL A 53 1.45 3.92 6.02
CA VAL A 53 2.83 3.60 5.65
C VAL A 53 3.20 2.19 6.09
N ALA A 54 4.08 1.57 5.29
CA ALA A 54 4.84 0.40 5.69
C ALA A 54 6.28 0.86 5.94
N CYS A 55 6.81 0.55 7.11
CA CYS A 55 8.16 0.94 7.51
C CYS A 55 9.00 -0.29 7.83
N THR A 56 10.31 -0.20 7.59
CA THR A 56 11.25 -1.07 8.28
C THR A 56 11.09 -0.86 9.78
N SER A 57 11.20 -1.92 10.57
CA SER A 57 11.02 -1.83 12.01
C SER A 57 12.33 -2.11 12.75
N VAL A 58 12.69 -1.18 13.63
CA VAL A 58 13.80 -1.33 14.56
C VAL A 58 13.23 -1.26 15.97
N ALA A 59 13.47 -2.31 16.76
CA ALA A 59 12.93 -2.45 18.13
C ALA A 59 11.39 -2.24 18.21
N GLY A 60 10.67 -2.59 17.15
CA GLY A 60 9.21 -2.42 17.07
C GLY A 60 8.75 -1.04 16.61
N GLU A 61 9.64 -0.07 16.49
CA GLU A 61 9.33 1.28 16.01
C GLU A 61 9.58 1.42 14.50
N CYS A 62 8.87 2.35 13.88
CA CYS A 62 8.99 2.68 12.45
C CYS A 62 10.31 3.45 12.21
N ASP A 63 11.15 2.98 11.29
CA ASP A 63 12.46 3.57 10.99
C ASP A 63 12.51 4.23 9.61
N GLN A 64 12.20 3.49 8.54
CA GLN A 64 12.22 3.99 7.17
C GLN A 64 10.93 3.61 6.44
N VAL A 65 10.29 4.55 5.75
CA VAL A 65 9.11 4.28 4.93
C VAL A 65 9.51 3.57 3.64
N VAL A 66 8.96 2.38 3.44
CA VAL A 66 9.19 1.53 2.26
C VAL A 66 7.91 1.22 1.48
N GLY A 67 6.77 1.63 1.98
CA GLY A 67 5.48 1.51 1.30
C GLY A 67 4.49 2.55 1.81
N THR A 68 3.51 2.89 1.00
CA THR A 68 2.46 3.83 1.37
C THR A 68 1.19 3.61 0.56
N VAL A 69 0.06 4.00 1.12
CA VAL A 69 -1.23 4.13 0.46
C VAL A 69 -1.99 5.27 1.11
N ARG A 70 -2.84 5.95 0.35
CA ARG A 70 -3.71 7.00 0.86
C ARG A 70 -5.16 6.56 0.79
N ILE A 71 -5.96 6.90 1.82
CA ILE A 71 -7.39 6.69 1.84
C ILE A 71 -8.13 7.99 2.11
N HIS A 72 -9.32 8.16 1.54
CA HIS A 72 -10.16 9.31 1.77
C HIS A 72 -11.65 8.95 1.61
N GLN A 73 -12.51 9.81 2.13
CA GLN A 73 -13.95 9.63 2.14
C GLN A 73 -14.63 10.82 1.46
N PRO A 74 -14.89 10.76 0.13
CA PRO A 74 -15.54 11.87 -0.59
C PRO A 74 -17.01 12.07 -0.20
N GLU A 75 -17.67 11.01 0.25
CA GLU A 75 -19.08 11.03 0.71
C GLU A 75 -19.22 10.14 1.94
N PRO A 76 -20.16 10.41 2.86
CA PRO A 76 -20.36 9.59 4.05
C PRO A 76 -20.52 8.10 3.72
N GLY A 77 -19.65 7.26 4.30
CA GLY A 77 -19.64 5.82 4.10
C GLY A 77 -19.00 5.34 2.79
N VAL A 78 -18.66 6.22 1.87
CA VAL A 78 -17.99 5.87 0.60
C VAL A 78 -16.51 6.19 0.70
N TRP A 79 -15.68 5.16 0.72
CA TRP A 79 -14.24 5.28 0.85
C TRP A 79 -13.50 4.93 -0.43
N TRP A 80 -12.36 5.56 -0.63
CA TRP A 80 -11.46 5.31 -1.75
C TRP A 80 -10.02 5.15 -1.26
N GLY A 81 -9.34 4.16 -1.84
CA GLY A 81 -7.90 4.01 -1.74
C GLY A 81 -7.20 4.45 -3.02
N SER A 82 -6.04 5.07 -2.90
CA SER A 82 -5.23 5.49 -4.03
C SER A 82 -3.75 5.63 -3.66
N ARG A 83 -2.90 5.83 -4.65
CA ARG A 83 -1.45 6.07 -4.46
C ARG A 83 -0.76 4.95 -3.67
N LEU A 84 -1.15 3.68 -3.91
CA LEU A 84 -0.41 2.53 -3.38
C LEU A 84 0.96 2.45 -4.06
N ALA A 85 2.01 2.55 -3.27
CA ALA A 85 3.39 2.45 -3.75
C ALA A 85 4.23 1.65 -2.76
N VAL A 86 5.08 0.77 -3.27
CA VAL A 86 6.09 0.04 -2.49
C VAL A 86 7.45 0.27 -3.15
N HIS A 87 8.44 0.59 -2.32
CA HIS A 87 9.81 0.77 -2.78
C HIS A 87 10.30 -0.47 -3.55
N PRO A 88 10.93 -0.33 -4.72
CA PRO A 88 11.30 -1.45 -5.59
C PRO A 88 12.04 -2.59 -4.88
N ALA A 89 12.97 -2.26 -3.97
CA ALA A 89 13.74 -3.24 -3.21
C ALA A 89 12.88 -4.10 -2.26
N PHE A 90 11.65 -3.67 -1.92
CA PHE A 90 10.78 -4.32 -0.93
C PHE A 90 9.49 -4.89 -1.52
N ARG A 91 9.28 -4.83 -2.84
CA ARG A 91 8.03 -5.29 -3.50
C ARG A 91 7.73 -6.77 -3.31
N HIS A 92 8.75 -7.55 -3.03
CA HIS A 92 8.62 -9.00 -2.84
C HIS A 92 8.89 -9.46 -1.40
N VAL A 93 9.03 -8.52 -0.49
CA VAL A 93 9.36 -8.76 0.91
C VAL A 93 8.12 -8.47 1.77
N GLY A 94 7.83 -9.38 2.72
CA GLY A 94 6.86 -9.13 3.78
C GLY A 94 5.41 -8.89 3.34
N ARG A 95 5.07 -9.09 2.07
CA ARG A 95 3.71 -8.82 1.54
C ARG A 95 3.21 -7.40 1.85
N LEU A 96 4.08 -6.42 1.78
CA LEU A 96 3.80 -5.04 2.24
C LEU A 96 2.62 -4.40 1.51
N GLY A 97 2.52 -4.58 0.18
CA GLY A 97 1.39 -4.07 -0.60
C GLY A 97 0.05 -4.64 -0.13
N ALA A 98 -0.01 -5.96 0.08
CA ALA A 98 -1.22 -6.63 0.59
C ALA A 98 -1.57 -6.15 2.00
N THR A 99 -0.59 -6.00 2.90
CA THR A 99 -0.82 -5.54 4.27
C THR A 99 -1.27 -4.09 4.31
N LEU A 100 -0.73 -3.22 3.44
CA LEU A 100 -1.20 -1.84 3.29
C LEU A 100 -2.66 -1.79 2.82
N ILE A 101 -3.04 -2.60 1.84
CA ILE A 101 -4.43 -2.70 1.36
C ILE A 101 -5.34 -3.16 2.51
N GLN A 102 -4.93 -4.19 3.25
CA GLN A 102 -5.71 -4.72 4.37
C GLN A 102 -5.92 -3.67 5.47
N LEU A 103 -4.86 -2.96 5.88
CA LEU A 103 -4.98 -1.91 6.88
C LEU A 103 -5.85 -0.74 6.38
N ALA A 104 -5.72 -0.36 5.11
CA ALA A 104 -6.53 0.69 4.50
C ALA A 104 -8.03 0.38 4.59
N VAL A 105 -8.44 -0.80 4.15
CA VAL A 105 -9.86 -1.21 4.18
C VAL A 105 -10.35 -1.41 5.60
N SER A 106 -9.57 -2.07 6.46
CA SER A 106 -9.93 -2.29 7.87
C SER A 106 -10.05 -0.99 8.66
N SER A 107 -9.19 0.01 8.37
CA SER A 107 -9.27 1.34 8.99
C SER A 107 -10.52 2.10 8.56
N ALA A 108 -10.88 2.04 7.28
CA ALA A 108 -12.11 2.64 6.76
C ALA A 108 -13.35 1.93 7.31
N ASN A 109 -13.31 0.59 7.43
CA ASN A 109 -14.40 -0.18 8.01
C ASN A 109 -14.67 0.24 9.47
N ALA A 110 -13.62 0.45 10.26
CA ALA A 110 -13.75 0.97 11.63
C ALA A 110 -14.35 2.38 11.70
N GLN A 111 -14.24 3.15 10.61
CA GLN A 111 -14.79 4.50 10.47
C GLN A 111 -16.18 4.52 9.77
N GLY A 112 -16.84 3.38 9.67
CA GLY A 112 -18.20 3.25 9.15
C GLY A 112 -18.29 3.19 7.62
N ALA A 113 -17.28 2.65 6.95
CA ALA A 113 -17.35 2.42 5.51
C ALA A 113 -18.51 1.50 5.15
N HIS A 114 -19.31 1.89 4.15
CA HIS A 114 -20.29 1.03 3.50
C HIS A 114 -19.71 0.42 2.23
N THR A 115 -18.86 1.18 1.52
CA THR A 115 -18.13 0.73 0.34
C THR A 115 -16.69 1.23 0.38
N PHE A 116 -15.79 0.46 -0.20
CA PHE A 116 -14.38 0.86 -0.37
C PHE A 116 -13.95 0.55 -1.80
N HIS A 117 -13.52 1.55 -2.52
CA HIS A 117 -13.18 1.50 -3.95
C HIS A 117 -11.71 1.84 -4.20
N ALA A 118 -11.21 1.38 -5.34
CA ALA A 118 -9.95 1.83 -5.91
C ALA A 118 -9.96 1.72 -7.44
N HIS A 119 -9.19 2.57 -8.10
CA HIS A 119 -8.79 2.36 -9.48
C HIS A 119 -7.43 1.66 -9.48
N VAL A 120 -7.41 0.42 -9.93
CA VAL A 120 -6.25 -0.49 -9.82
C VAL A 120 -5.60 -0.63 -11.19
N GLN A 121 -4.29 -0.38 -11.27
CA GLN A 121 -3.53 -0.65 -12.51
C GLN A 121 -3.67 -2.13 -12.88
N GLN A 122 -3.80 -2.44 -14.18
CA GLN A 122 -4.08 -3.80 -14.66
C GLN A 122 -3.09 -4.85 -14.12
N ALA A 123 -1.82 -4.51 -13.99
CA ALA A 123 -0.80 -5.41 -13.45
C ALA A 123 -1.07 -5.85 -11.99
N ASN A 124 -1.81 -5.05 -11.22
CA ASN A 124 -2.12 -5.31 -9.81
C ASN A 124 -3.49 -5.96 -9.60
N VAL A 125 -4.34 -6.04 -10.61
CA VAL A 125 -5.68 -6.63 -10.50
C VAL A 125 -5.66 -8.04 -9.88
N PRO A 126 -4.78 -8.97 -10.27
CA PRO A 126 -4.74 -10.29 -9.66
C PRO A 126 -4.45 -10.28 -8.15
N LEU A 127 -3.65 -9.32 -7.66
CA LEU A 127 -3.42 -9.15 -6.23
C LEU A 127 -4.71 -8.74 -5.50
N PHE A 128 -5.42 -7.76 -6.04
CA PHE A 128 -6.67 -7.26 -5.45
C PHE A 128 -7.76 -8.33 -5.45
N GLU A 129 -7.88 -9.12 -6.52
CA GLU A 129 -8.82 -10.25 -6.58
C GLU A 129 -8.52 -11.30 -5.48
N ARG A 130 -7.24 -11.63 -5.26
CA ARG A 130 -6.84 -12.52 -4.15
C ARG A 130 -7.11 -11.92 -2.76
N LEU A 131 -7.26 -10.62 -2.67
CA LEU A 131 -7.61 -9.88 -1.44
C LEU A 131 -9.12 -9.62 -1.33
N HIS A 132 -9.94 -10.36 -2.08
CA HIS A 132 -11.42 -10.27 -2.05
C HIS A 132 -11.96 -8.94 -2.55
N TRP A 133 -11.40 -8.44 -3.65
CA TRP A 133 -11.93 -7.31 -4.38
C TRP A 133 -12.62 -7.78 -5.66
N ALA A 134 -13.76 -7.20 -5.95
CA ALA A 134 -14.50 -7.43 -7.20
C ALA A 134 -14.21 -6.33 -8.22
N ARG A 135 -14.01 -6.72 -9.48
CA ARG A 135 -13.89 -5.81 -10.60
C ARG A 135 -15.29 -5.32 -11.01
N LEU A 136 -15.49 -4.01 -11.07
CA LEU A 136 -16.76 -3.40 -11.47
C LEU A 136 -16.75 -2.93 -12.93
N ALA A 137 -15.66 -2.33 -13.38
CA ALA A 137 -15.52 -1.81 -14.74
C ALA A 137 -14.07 -1.63 -15.15
N ASP A 138 -13.82 -1.52 -16.44
CA ASP A 138 -12.55 -1.06 -16.98
C ASP A 138 -12.59 0.45 -17.18
N VAL A 139 -11.50 1.12 -16.79
CA VAL A 139 -11.37 2.57 -16.90
C VAL A 139 -9.98 2.94 -17.43
N GLN A 140 -9.91 4.08 -18.11
CA GLN A 140 -8.64 4.67 -18.55
C GLN A 140 -8.30 5.86 -17.65
N LEU A 141 -7.14 5.81 -16.99
CA LEU A 141 -6.66 6.90 -16.15
C LEU A 141 -5.20 7.21 -16.49
N HIS A 142 -4.90 8.49 -16.67
CA HIS A 142 -3.54 8.95 -17.01
C HIS A 142 -2.97 8.22 -18.25
N GLY A 143 -3.82 7.94 -19.24
CA GLY A 143 -3.41 7.21 -20.45
C GLY A 143 -3.09 5.72 -20.25
N ARG A 144 -3.45 5.14 -19.11
CA ARG A 144 -3.19 3.73 -18.76
C ARG A 144 -4.46 2.98 -18.40
N PRO A 145 -4.54 1.68 -18.75
CA PRO A 145 -5.69 0.85 -18.40
C PRO A 145 -5.68 0.56 -16.89
N HIS A 146 -6.84 0.75 -16.27
CA HIS A 146 -7.13 0.45 -14.87
C HIS A 146 -8.42 -0.36 -14.76
N ALA A 147 -8.63 -0.99 -13.63
CA ALA A 147 -9.92 -1.55 -13.22
C ALA A 147 -10.49 -0.75 -12.05
N TRP A 148 -11.76 -0.37 -12.13
CA TRP A 148 -12.50 0.08 -10.97
C TRP A 148 -12.88 -1.15 -10.16
N MET A 149 -12.41 -1.21 -8.92
CA MET A 149 -12.59 -2.37 -8.05
C MET A 149 -13.20 -1.96 -6.71
N GLN A 150 -13.90 -2.88 -6.08
CA GLN A 150 -14.54 -2.71 -4.78
C GLN A 150 -14.15 -3.85 -3.84
N ALA A 151 -13.77 -3.50 -2.62
CA ALA A 151 -13.46 -4.47 -1.58
C ALA A 151 -14.73 -5.12 -1.02
N ASP A 152 -14.68 -6.42 -0.73
CA ASP A 152 -15.66 -7.08 0.10
C ASP A 152 -15.31 -6.85 1.58
N LEU A 153 -16.01 -5.91 2.21
CA LEU A 153 -15.73 -5.49 3.59
C LEU A 153 -15.88 -6.61 4.62
N THR A 154 -16.58 -7.70 4.30
CA THR A 154 -16.74 -8.84 5.21
C THR A 154 -15.41 -9.56 5.49
N HIS A 155 -14.43 -9.40 4.61
CA HIS A 155 -13.08 -9.96 4.76
C HIS A 155 -12.10 -9.02 5.48
N TYR A 156 -12.55 -7.84 5.92
CA TYR A 156 -11.72 -6.79 6.51
C TYR A 156 -12.22 -6.38 7.89
N PRO A 157 -11.87 -7.12 8.96
CA PRO A 157 -12.27 -6.76 10.32
C PRO A 157 -11.88 -5.31 10.66
N PRO A 158 -12.75 -4.55 11.35
CA PRO A 158 -12.46 -3.17 11.70
C PRO A 158 -11.16 -3.02 12.49
N CYS A 159 -10.29 -2.10 12.09
CA CYS A 159 -9.09 -1.72 12.82
C CYS A 159 -9.29 -0.36 13.50
N HIS A 160 -9.49 -0.36 14.82
CA HIS A 160 -9.74 0.84 15.61
C HIS A 160 -8.46 1.55 16.08
N ALA A 161 -7.30 0.94 15.90
CA ALA A 161 -6.01 1.48 16.31
C ALA A 161 -4.99 1.52 15.15
N PRO A 162 -5.29 2.25 14.05
CA PRO A 162 -4.40 2.29 12.89
C PRO A 162 -3.07 3.00 13.16
N ASP A 163 -2.98 3.81 14.21
CA ASP A 163 -1.73 4.49 14.62
C ASP A 163 -0.70 3.50 15.18
N TRP A 164 -1.15 2.41 15.78
CA TRP A 164 -0.31 1.28 16.18
C TRP A 164 -0.12 0.29 15.04
N GLY A 165 -1.17 0.08 14.26
CA GLY A 165 -1.18 -0.80 13.10
C GLY A 165 -0.75 -2.23 13.42
N TRP A 166 0.00 -2.82 12.49
CA TRP A 166 0.41 -4.22 12.55
C TRP A 166 1.89 -4.40 12.32
N LEU A 167 2.47 -5.42 12.95
CA LEU A 167 3.79 -5.92 12.61
C LEU A 167 3.65 -7.07 11.61
N THR A 168 4.48 -7.06 10.57
CA THR A 168 4.61 -8.15 9.62
C THR A 168 6.08 -8.53 9.47
N GLN A 169 6.36 -9.78 9.11
CA GLN A 169 7.71 -10.28 8.96
C GLN A 169 7.94 -10.77 7.53
N ALA A 170 9.17 -10.60 7.05
CA ALA A 170 9.62 -11.27 5.86
C ALA A 170 9.60 -12.79 6.11
N SER A 171 9.00 -13.57 5.18
CA SER A 171 8.95 -15.02 5.34
C SER A 171 10.29 -15.64 4.94
N PRO A 172 11.03 -16.27 5.87
CA PRO A 172 12.34 -16.86 5.58
C PRO A 172 12.32 -17.91 4.45
N GLN A 173 11.20 -18.60 4.30
CA GLN A 173 11.05 -19.68 3.31
C GLN A 173 10.98 -19.20 1.86
N ARG A 174 10.51 -17.95 1.61
CA ARG A 174 10.49 -17.37 0.26
C ARG A 174 11.85 -16.79 -0.16
N GLU A 175 12.65 -16.33 0.78
CA GLU A 175 14.02 -15.88 0.50
C GLU A 175 14.94 -17.03 0.14
N ALA A 176 14.85 -18.16 0.85
CA ALA A 176 15.64 -19.36 0.56
C ALA A 176 15.31 -19.94 -0.84
N ALA A 177 14.04 -19.94 -1.24
CA ALA A 177 13.61 -20.41 -2.56
C ALA A 177 14.11 -19.50 -3.70
N ARG A 178 14.25 -18.19 -3.46
CA ARG A 178 14.80 -17.24 -4.46
C ARG A 178 16.32 -17.34 -4.56
N ALA A 179 17.02 -17.50 -3.45
CA ALA A 179 18.47 -17.71 -3.45
C ALA A 179 18.84 -18.98 -4.22
N ALA A 180 18.07 -20.06 -4.09
CA ALA A 180 18.24 -21.30 -4.83
C ALA A 180 18.05 -21.12 -6.35
N HIS A 181 17.03 -20.34 -6.79
CA HIS A 181 16.79 -20.09 -8.22
C HIS A 181 17.81 -19.17 -8.87
N THR A 182 18.45 -18.28 -8.11
CA THR A 182 19.52 -17.39 -8.63
C THR A 182 20.85 -18.13 -8.80
N THR A 183 21.06 -19.21 -8.06
CA THR A 183 22.28 -20.03 -8.15
C THR A 183 22.23 -21.04 -9.30
N GLU A 184 21.03 -21.40 -9.79
CA GLU A 184 20.88 -22.30 -10.95
C GLU A 184 20.93 -21.60 -12.32
N ALA A 185 20.94 -20.25 -12.36
CA ALA A 185 20.97 -19.45 -13.56
C ALA A 185 22.34 -18.78 -13.84
N ALA A 186 23.42 -19.24 -13.20
CA ALA A 186 24.78 -18.75 -13.41
C ALA A 186 25.66 -19.78 -14.09
#